data_c562041b3c873a454b90553ee667cbe0
#
_entry.id   c562041b3c873a454b90553ee667cbe0
#
_cell.length_a   1.000
_cell.length_b   1.000
_cell.length_c   1.000
_cell.angle_alpha   90.00
_cell.angle_beta   90.00
_cell.angle_gamma   90.00
#
_symmetry.space_group_name_H-M   'P 1'
#
loop_
_entity.id
_entity.type
_entity.pdbx_description
1 polymer ?
#
loop_
_entity_poly.entity_id
_entity_poly.type
_entity_poly.pdbx_seq_one_letter_code
_entity_poly.pdbx_strand_id
1 'polypeptide(L)'
;MDHISEKSARRVVVLGTGGTISGRAGAANDNIGYTAGEVGVADLLHGIDAPAGIALAAEQVAQVDSKDMSFAIWRTLAQRCAHWLAEPDLAGLVITHGTDTLEETAFFLQAVLAPSKPVVLTCAMRPASALAPDGPQNLRDAIAVAAAPDARGVVVVCAGTVHSAVEVQKVHTYRLDAFDSGDAGPLAYVEEGAVRQLRDWPQADPAARSSFDRIAAATAWPRVEILLSHAEARGSLVEMLLEERRRGGAEPVQGIVLAATGNGTVHQALEAAALRAQAEGVSVLRATRCAEGRILPKPGQRLRDAGALTPVKARIALMLELLADASAG
;
A
#
# COMPACT_ATOMS: atom_id res chain seq x y z
N MET A 1 -16.76 -29.25 39.17
CA MET A 1 -15.39 -29.11 38.56
C MET A 1 -15.57 -28.40 37.25
N ASP A 2 -15.51 -27.07 37.32
CA ASP A 2 -15.63 -26.22 36.13
C ASP A 2 -14.30 -26.29 35.36
N HIS A 3 -14.31 -26.98 34.23
CA HIS A 3 -13.24 -26.83 33.25
C HIS A 3 -13.27 -25.43 32.72
N ILE A 4 -12.51 -24.51 33.33
CA ILE A 4 -12.11 -23.27 32.71
C ILE A 4 -11.24 -23.68 31.53
N SER A 5 -11.85 -23.72 30.34
CA SER A 5 -11.09 -23.79 29.09
C SER A 5 -10.15 -22.58 29.08
N GLU A 6 -8.85 -22.82 29.23
CA GLU A 6 -7.84 -21.78 28.94
C GLU A 6 -8.06 -21.37 27.47
N LYS A 7 -8.75 -20.24 27.29
CA LYS A 7 -8.77 -19.61 25.95
C LYS A 7 -7.33 -19.33 25.58
N SER A 8 -6.83 -20.06 24.60
CA SER A 8 -5.53 -19.77 24.00
C SER A 8 -5.45 -18.27 23.71
N ALA A 9 -4.39 -17.62 24.19
CA ALA A 9 -4.18 -16.18 23.95
C ALA A 9 -4.19 -15.94 22.45
N ARG A 10 -5.00 -14.97 22.00
CA ARG A 10 -4.97 -14.54 20.60
C ARG A 10 -3.63 -13.89 20.29
N ARG A 11 -3.18 -13.94 19.05
CA ARG A 11 -1.89 -13.39 18.63
C ARG A 11 -2.04 -12.20 17.70
N VAL A 12 -1.18 -11.20 17.88
CA VAL A 12 -0.85 -10.21 16.87
C VAL A 12 0.56 -10.52 16.38
N VAL A 13 0.72 -10.68 15.06
CA VAL A 13 2.03 -10.95 14.44
C VAL A 13 2.50 -9.69 13.74
N VAL A 14 3.74 -9.29 14.02
CA VAL A 14 4.38 -8.12 13.43
C VAL A 14 5.35 -8.57 12.35
N LEU A 15 5.07 -8.18 11.10
CA LEU A 15 5.91 -8.47 9.93
C LEU A 15 6.80 -7.26 9.64
N GLY A 16 8.11 -7.42 9.68
CA GLY A 16 9.08 -6.37 9.39
C GLY A 16 9.42 -6.30 7.90
N THR A 17 9.35 -5.12 7.30
CA THR A 17 9.86 -4.88 5.93
C THR A 17 10.98 -3.83 5.85
N GLY A 18 11.33 -3.21 6.97
CA GLY A 18 12.35 -2.16 7.05
C GLY A 18 11.76 -0.76 7.18
N GLY A 19 12.33 0.20 6.46
CA GLY A 19 11.92 1.60 6.46
C GLY A 19 12.50 2.44 7.59
N THR A 20 12.06 3.69 7.70
CA THR A 20 12.52 4.68 8.70
C THR A 20 12.28 4.22 10.13
N ILE A 21 11.16 3.53 10.40
CA ILE A 21 10.82 3.01 11.73
C ILE A 21 11.91 2.10 12.32
N SER A 22 12.67 1.43 11.45
CA SER A 22 13.83 0.59 11.76
C SER A 22 15.16 1.25 11.38
N GLY A 23 15.17 2.56 11.10
CA GLY A 23 16.33 3.32 10.67
C GLY A 23 17.19 3.80 11.84
N ARG A 24 18.49 3.96 11.57
CA ARG A 24 19.44 4.58 12.48
C ARG A 24 20.20 5.72 11.82
N ALA A 25 20.33 6.82 12.55
CA ALA A 25 21.22 7.94 12.21
C ALA A 25 22.43 7.95 13.11
N GLY A 26 23.51 8.56 12.64
CA GLY A 26 24.74 8.72 13.41
C GLY A 26 24.61 9.70 14.59
N ALA A 27 23.59 10.58 14.58
CA ALA A 27 23.29 11.54 15.63
C ALA A 27 21.79 11.62 15.91
N ALA A 28 21.40 11.76 17.17
CA ALA A 28 19.99 11.76 17.61
C ALA A 28 19.17 12.97 17.09
N ASN A 29 19.83 14.04 16.66
CA ASN A 29 19.19 15.21 16.04
C ASN A 29 19.17 15.16 14.50
N ASP A 30 19.68 14.09 13.89
CA ASP A 30 19.62 13.88 12.45
C ASP A 30 18.41 12.99 12.10
N ASN A 31 17.37 13.60 11.57
CA ASN A 31 16.17 12.92 11.13
C ASN A 31 16.14 12.66 9.60
N ILE A 32 17.22 12.99 8.88
CA ILE A 32 17.29 12.88 7.41
C ILE A 32 18.43 11.96 6.97
N GLY A 33 19.63 12.10 7.60
CA GLY A 33 20.84 11.34 7.26
C GLY A 33 20.91 9.95 7.91
N TYR A 34 19.79 9.23 7.99
CA TYR A 34 19.72 7.87 8.56
C TYR A 34 19.81 6.79 7.49
N THR A 35 20.23 5.59 7.90
CA THR A 35 20.12 4.37 7.10
C THR A 35 18.84 3.63 7.49
N ALA A 36 17.96 3.38 6.52
CA ALA A 36 16.72 2.64 6.73
C ALA A 36 17.01 1.14 6.94
N GLY A 37 16.16 0.45 7.72
CA GLY A 37 16.20 -1.01 7.83
C GLY A 37 17.38 -1.58 8.63
N GLU A 38 17.93 -0.87 9.61
CA GLU A 38 19.03 -1.38 10.45
C GLU A 38 18.57 -2.13 11.70
N VAL A 39 17.36 -1.83 12.21
CA VAL A 39 16.79 -2.46 13.42
C VAL A 39 15.86 -3.58 13.00
N GLY A 40 16.06 -4.78 13.55
CA GLY A 40 15.19 -5.93 13.32
C GLY A 40 13.79 -5.72 13.94
N VAL A 41 12.76 -6.36 13.34
CA VAL A 41 11.37 -6.21 13.82
C VAL A 41 11.19 -6.71 15.26
N ALA A 42 11.93 -7.72 15.70
CA ALA A 42 11.90 -8.21 17.07
C ALA A 42 12.40 -7.15 18.07
N ASP A 43 13.41 -6.36 17.68
CA ASP A 43 13.96 -5.29 18.49
C ASP A 43 13.00 -4.10 18.60
N LEU A 44 12.19 -3.85 17.56
CA LEU A 44 11.16 -2.80 17.58
C LEU A 44 10.05 -3.10 18.60
N LEU A 45 9.85 -4.36 18.96
CA LEU A 45 8.87 -4.77 19.98
C LEU A 45 9.37 -4.63 21.41
N HIS A 46 10.66 -4.39 21.63
CA HIS A 46 11.18 -4.20 22.99
C HIS A 46 10.53 -2.98 23.67
N GLY A 47 9.89 -3.20 24.81
CA GLY A 47 9.19 -2.14 25.56
C GLY A 47 7.79 -1.79 25.02
N ILE A 48 7.27 -2.54 24.07
CA ILE A 48 5.88 -2.41 23.63
C ILE A 48 5.01 -3.43 24.39
N ASP A 49 4.12 -2.92 25.21
CA ASP A 49 3.17 -3.76 25.96
C ASP A 49 2.05 -4.26 25.03
N ALA A 50 1.80 -5.56 25.09
CA ALA A 50 0.68 -6.16 24.39
C ALA A 50 -0.66 -5.82 25.07
N PRO A 51 -1.76 -5.61 24.33
CA PRO A 51 -3.10 -5.54 24.90
C PRO A 51 -3.43 -6.82 25.70
N ALA A 52 -4.29 -6.68 26.70
CA ALA A 52 -4.68 -7.81 27.56
C ALA A 52 -5.22 -8.99 26.73
N GLY A 53 -4.69 -10.19 27.00
CA GLY A 53 -5.08 -11.42 26.30
C GLY A 53 -4.50 -11.57 24.88
N ILE A 54 -3.55 -10.71 24.48
CA ILE A 54 -2.84 -10.76 23.20
C ILE A 54 -1.39 -11.15 23.44
N ALA A 55 -0.90 -12.13 22.69
CA ALA A 55 0.53 -12.42 22.57
C ALA A 55 1.11 -11.77 21.33
N LEU A 56 2.32 -11.22 21.42
CA LEU A 56 3.03 -10.65 20.27
C LEU A 56 4.02 -11.66 19.70
N ALA A 57 4.09 -11.74 18.39
CA ALA A 57 5.13 -12.48 17.67
C ALA A 57 5.69 -11.57 16.55
N ALA A 58 6.92 -11.83 16.11
CA ALA A 58 7.59 -11.06 15.09
C ALA A 58 8.20 -11.96 14.02
N GLU A 59 8.15 -11.50 12.77
CA GLU A 59 8.79 -12.16 11.63
C GLU A 59 9.40 -11.10 10.70
N GLN A 60 10.67 -11.25 10.35
CA GLN A 60 11.32 -10.38 9.36
C GLN A 60 11.05 -10.91 7.95
N VAL A 61 10.34 -10.15 7.14
CA VAL A 61 10.00 -10.51 5.75
C VAL A 61 11.00 -9.90 4.76
N ALA A 62 11.35 -8.63 4.97
CA ALA A 62 12.34 -7.90 4.19
C ALA A 62 12.99 -6.83 5.07
N GLN A 63 14.10 -6.25 4.59
CA GLN A 63 14.79 -5.16 5.29
C GLN A 63 15.31 -4.17 4.26
N VAL A 64 14.39 -3.31 3.78
CA VAL A 64 14.64 -2.39 2.68
C VAL A 64 14.18 -0.97 3.02
N ASP A 65 14.76 -0.01 2.34
CA ASP A 65 14.13 1.31 2.21
C ASP A 65 12.94 1.19 1.26
N SER A 66 11.79 1.74 1.63
CA SER A 66 10.55 1.51 0.85
C SER A 66 10.57 2.09 -0.56
N LYS A 67 11.45 3.06 -0.86
CA LYS A 67 11.67 3.52 -2.23
C LYS A 67 12.17 2.43 -3.18
N ASP A 68 12.82 1.40 -2.61
CA ASP A 68 13.38 0.24 -3.32
C ASP A 68 12.46 -1.01 -3.21
N MET A 69 11.18 -0.82 -2.83
CA MET A 69 10.19 -1.89 -2.78
C MET A 69 10.05 -2.58 -4.15
N SER A 70 9.99 -3.90 -4.15
CA SER A 70 9.91 -4.70 -5.37
C SER A 70 8.69 -5.63 -5.39
N PHE A 71 8.30 -6.08 -6.58
CA PHE A 71 7.23 -7.08 -6.74
C PHE A 71 7.56 -8.42 -6.07
N ALA A 72 8.82 -8.80 -6.00
CA ALA A 72 9.26 -9.99 -5.29
C ALA A 72 8.97 -9.87 -3.79
N ILE A 73 9.25 -8.71 -3.20
CA ILE A 73 8.94 -8.42 -1.78
C ILE A 73 7.43 -8.39 -1.58
N TRP A 74 6.66 -7.72 -2.44
CA TRP A 74 5.21 -7.69 -2.35
C TRP A 74 4.59 -9.09 -2.40
N ARG A 75 5.05 -9.95 -3.32
CA ARG A 75 4.60 -11.35 -3.41
C ARG A 75 4.90 -12.10 -2.13
N THR A 76 6.14 -12.02 -1.62
CA THR A 76 6.53 -12.68 -0.37
C THR A 76 5.68 -12.17 0.79
N LEU A 77 5.49 -10.85 0.90
CA LEU A 77 4.68 -10.24 1.95
C LEU A 77 3.22 -10.71 1.89
N ALA A 78 2.61 -10.74 0.70
CA ALA A 78 1.24 -11.24 0.52
C ALA A 78 1.13 -12.73 0.91
N GLN A 79 2.12 -13.55 0.55
CA GLN A 79 2.17 -14.97 0.94
C GLN A 79 2.29 -15.15 2.46
N ARG A 80 3.13 -14.34 3.13
CA ARG A 80 3.25 -14.40 4.60
C ARG A 80 1.97 -13.91 5.27
N CYS A 81 1.36 -12.84 4.78
CA CYS A 81 0.06 -12.39 5.26
C CYS A 81 -1.01 -13.49 5.11
N ALA A 82 -1.13 -14.11 3.93
CA ALA A 82 -2.10 -15.18 3.69
C ALA A 82 -1.88 -16.40 4.62
N HIS A 83 -0.63 -16.77 4.86
CA HIS A 83 -0.27 -17.83 5.80
C HIS A 83 -0.77 -17.52 7.22
N TRP A 84 -0.43 -16.36 7.76
CA TRP A 84 -0.84 -15.98 9.10
C TRP A 84 -2.35 -15.75 9.25
N LEU A 85 -2.99 -15.18 8.23
CA LEU A 85 -4.44 -14.94 8.23
C LEU A 85 -5.26 -16.27 8.33
N ALA A 86 -4.68 -17.39 7.90
CA ALA A 86 -5.28 -18.70 8.01
C ALA A 86 -5.23 -19.27 9.45
N GLU A 87 -4.37 -18.75 10.33
CA GLU A 87 -4.23 -19.23 11.70
C GLU A 87 -5.45 -18.84 12.54
N PRO A 88 -6.10 -19.80 13.22
CA PRO A 88 -7.35 -19.55 13.97
C PRO A 88 -7.16 -18.57 15.14
N ASP A 89 -6.02 -18.62 15.80
CA ASP A 89 -5.68 -17.81 16.98
C ASP A 89 -5.12 -16.43 16.62
N LEU A 90 -4.98 -16.11 15.32
CA LEU A 90 -4.56 -14.79 14.90
C LEU A 90 -5.67 -13.75 15.18
N ALA A 91 -5.32 -12.70 15.91
CA ALA A 91 -6.14 -11.52 16.10
C ALA A 91 -6.04 -10.59 14.88
N GLY A 92 -4.82 -10.29 14.44
CA GLY A 92 -4.51 -9.45 13.30
C GLY A 92 -3.01 -9.41 13.01
N LEU A 93 -2.66 -8.77 11.91
CA LEU A 93 -1.29 -8.53 11.47
C LEU A 93 -0.93 -7.05 11.62
N VAL A 94 0.32 -6.79 11.99
CA VAL A 94 0.95 -5.47 11.84
C VAL A 94 2.11 -5.60 10.86
N ILE A 95 2.28 -4.64 9.97
CA ILE A 95 3.41 -4.57 9.04
C ILE A 95 4.14 -3.27 9.29
N THR A 96 5.41 -3.34 9.73
CA THR A 96 6.27 -2.15 9.79
C THR A 96 6.86 -1.88 8.41
N HIS A 97 6.70 -0.66 7.90
CA HIS A 97 7.02 -0.29 6.53
C HIS A 97 7.66 1.11 6.46
N GLY A 98 8.40 1.39 5.40
CA GLY A 98 8.87 2.75 5.12
C GLY A 98 7.77 3.62 4.52
N THR A 99 7.84 4.93 4.75
CA THR A 99 6.75 5.87 4.42
C THR A 99 6.55 6.14 2.93
N ASP A 100 7.58 5.95 2.07
CA ASP A 100 7.55 6.43 0.68
C ASP A 100 6.63 5.65 -0.24
N THR A 101 6.50 4.33 -0.03
CA THR A 101 5.61 3.46 -0.82
C THR A 101 4.61 2.68 0.03
N LEU A 102 4.37 3.15 1.27
CA LEU A 102 3.43 2.51 2.18
C LEU A 102 2.01 2.46 1.60
N GLU A 103 1.55 3.57 1.00
CA GLU A 103 0.21 3.65 0.38
C GLU A 103 0.04 2.66 -0.78
N GLU A 104 1.11 2.40 -1.53
CA GLU A 104 1.14 1.44 -2.63
C GLU A 104 1.06 0.01 -2.11
N THR A 105 1.88 -0.33 -1.10
CA THR A 105 1.88 -1.65 -0.46
C THR A 105 0.53 -1.94 0.22
N ALA A 106 -0.04 -0.95 0.91
CA ALA A 106 -1.36 -1.09 1.55
C ALA A 106 -2.46 -1.37 0.51
N PHE A 107 -2.52 -0.57 -0.57
CA PHE A 107 -3.47 -0.76 -1.66
C PHE A 107 -3.31 -2.13 -2.33
N PHE A 108 -2.07 -2.53 -2.63
CA PHE A 108 -1.77 -3.84 -3.21
C PHE A 108 -2.31 -4.97 -2.32
N LEU A 109 -1.98 -4.97 -1.02
CA LEU A 109 -2.43 -6.01 -0.09
C LEU A 109 -3.96 -6.06 0.04
N GLN A 110 -4.64 -4.89 0.06
CA GLN A 110 -6.11 -4.85 0.06
C GLN A 110 -6.68 -5.48 -1.20
N ALA A 111 -6.12 -5.15 -2.37
CA ALA A 111 -6.62 -5.65 -3.66
C ALA A 111 -6.43 -7.18 -3.83
N VAL A 112 -5.41 -7.76 -3.18
CA VAL A 112 -5.09 -9.18 -3.37
C VAL A 112 -5.53 -10.08 -2.22
N LEU A 113 -5.75 -9.53 -1.02
CA LEU A 113 -6.12 -10.31 0.17
C LEU A 113 -7.56 -10.01 0.62
N ALA A 114 -7.98 -8.74 0.60
CA ALA A 114 -9.24 -8.23 1.15
C ALA A 114 -9.69 -9.01 2.41
N PRO A 115 -8.86 -9.02 3.48
CA PRO A 115 -8.95 -10.00 4.55
C PRO A 115 -10.11 -9.71 5.50
N SER A 116 -10.63 -10.76 6.13
CA SER A 116 -11.64 -10.65 7.20
C SER A 116 -11.06 -10.30 8.57
N LYS A 117 -9.75 -10.43 8.75
CA LYS A 117 -9.00 -9.99 9.93
C LYS A 117 -8.18 -8.75 9.58
N PRO A 118 -7.84 -7.87 10.54
CA PRO A 118 -7.08 -6.66 10.24
C PRO A 118 -5.64 -6.95 9.82
N VAL A 119 -5.20 -6.26 8.77
CA VAL A 119 -3.79 -6.14 8.37
C VAL A 119 -3.44 -4.66 8.44
N VAL A 120 -2.62 -4.30 9.42
CA VAL A 120 -2.35 -2.91 9.78
C VAL A 120 -0.94 -2.54 9.38
N LEU A 121 -0.77 -1.68 8.38
CA LEU A 121 0.53 -1.12 8.08
C LEU A 121 0.81 0.06 9.01
N THR A 122 2.06 0.19 9.44
CA THR A 122 2.53 1.33 10.21
C THR A 122 3.95 1.72 9.82
N CYS A 123 4.35 2.93 10.17
CA CYS A 123 5.62 3.52 9.77
C CYS A 123 6.12 4.51 10.82
N ALA A 124 7.23 5.17 10.53
CA ALA A 124 7.70 6.33 11.28
C ALA A 124 8.27 7.37 10.32
N MET A 125 8.11 8.65 10.66
CA MET A 125 8.74 9.77 9.95
C MET A 125 10.12 10.10 10.52
N ARG A 126 10.42 9.64 11.74
CA ARG A 126 11.71 9.79 12.41
C ARG A 126 12.36 8.44 12.64
N PRO A 127 13.70 8.32 12.48
CA PRO A 127 14.39 7.07 12.72
C PRO A 127 14.31 6.64 14.19
N ALA A 128 14.49 5.35 14.47
CA ALA A 128 14.48 4.81 15.83
C ALA A 128 15.53 5.48 16.76
N SER A 129 16.62 6.01 16.20
CA SER A 129 17.67 6.72 16.93
C SER A 129 17.38 8.20 17.18
N ALA A 130 16.24 8.75 16.71
CA ALA A 130 15.89 10.15 16.90
C ALA A 130 15.68 10.49 18.39
N LEU A 131 15.86 11.76 18.75
CA LEU A 131 15.60 12.25 20.12
C LEU A 131 14.15 11.98 20.57
N ALA A 132 13.19 12.07 19.66
CA ALA A 132 11.79 11.78 19.90
C ALA A 132 11.22 10.98 18.69
N PRO A 133 11.47 9.65 18.64
CA PRO A 133 10.99 8.80 17.57
C PRO A 133 9.47 8.62 17.68
N ASP A 134 8.76 8.64 16.56
CA ASP A 134 7.32 8.40 16.49
C ASP A 134 6.97 6.91 16.29
N GLY A 135 7.94 6.10 15.90
CA GLY A 135 7.76 4.66 15.62
C GLY A 135 7.15 3.86 16.77
N PRO A 136 7.64 3.97 18.01
CA PRO A 136 7.10 3.20 19.14
C PRO A 136 5.61 3.49 19.39
N GLN A 137 5.16 4.75 19.31
CA GLN A 137 3.74 5.08 19.48
C GLN A 137 2.91 4.56 18.30
N ASN A 138 3.37 4.76 17.06
CA ASN A 138 2.68 4.26 15.87
C ASN A 138 2.55 2.73 15.88
N LEU A 139 3.58 2.01 16.35
CA LEU A 139 3.55 0.55 16.49
C LEU A 139 2.56 0.09 17.56
N ARG A 140 2.51 0.77 18.71
CA ARG A 140 1.54 0.51 19.78
C ARG A 140 0.11 0.70 19.27
N ASP A 141 -0.15 1.80 18.56
CA ASP A 141 -1.46 2.10 18.00
C ASP A 141 -1.86 1.08 16.93
N ALA A 142 -0.93 0.66 16.08
CA ALA A 142 -1.16 -0.38 15.09
C ALA A 142 -1.50 -1.74 15.73
N ILE A 143 -0.83 -2.11 16.83
CA ILE A 143 -1.13 -3.33 17.60
C ILE A 143 -2.53 -3.23 18.21
N ALA A 144 -2.92 -2.07 18.75
CA ALA A 144 -4.26 -1.87 19.28
C ALA A 144 -5.35 -2.09 18.21
N VAL A 145 -5.15 -1.55 17.01
CA VAL A 145 -6.06 -1.76 15.87
C VAL A 145 -6.07 -3.22 15.42
N ALA A 146 -4.90 -3.88 15.33
CA ALA A 146 -4.79 -5.29 14.95
C ALA A 146 -5.45 -6.23 15.97
N ALA A 147 -5.55 -5.83 17.23
CA ALA A 147 -6.21 -6.59 18.30
C ALA A 147 -7.73 -6.27 18.42
N ALA A 148 -8.22 -5.19 17.79
CA ALA A 148 -9.60 -4.76 17.89
C ALA A 148 -10.57 -5.80 17.27
N PRO A 149 -11.64 -6.21 17.99
CA PRO A 149 -12.47 -7.35 17.58
C PRO A 149 -13.18 -7.18 16.23
N ASP A 150 -13.57 -5.95 15.92
CA ASP A 150 -14.37 -5.62 14.72
C ASP A 150 -13.53 -5.09 13.56
N ALA A 151 -12.23 -4.87 13.78
CA ALA A 151 -11.32 -4.39 12.74
C ALA A 151 -11.12 -5.48 11.66
N ARG A 152 -11.06 -5.05 10.40
CA ARG A 152 -10.85 -5.94 9.24
C ARG A 152 -10.31 -5.16 8.05
N GLY A 153 -9.89 -5.90 7.03
CA GLY A 153 -9.29 -5.31 5.84
C GLY A 153 -7.86 -4.81 6.07
N VAL A 154 -7.30 -4.18 5.06
CA VAL A 154 -5.99 -3.56 5.13
C VAL A 154 -6.14 -2.08 5.44
N VAL A 155 -5.47 -1.62 6.51
CA VAL A 155 -5.50 -0.25 6.99
C VAL A 155 -4.10 0.26 7.29
N VAL A 156 -3.95 1.57 7.38
CA VAL A 156 -2.69 2.23 7.76
C VAL A 156 -2.90 3.00 9.04
N VAL A 157 -1.98 2.85 9.99
CA VAL A 157 -1.99 3.61 11.25
C VAL A 157 -0.73 4.48 11.32
N CYS A 158 -0.93 5.78 11.42
CA CYS A 158 0.13 6.76 11.56
C CYS A 158 -0.37 7.96 12.36
N ALA A 159 0.42 8.44 13.33
CA ALA A 159 0.10 9.59 14.18
C ALA A 159 -1.31 9.51 14.82
N GLY A 160 -1.68 8.34 15.34
CA GLY A 160 -2.98 8.10 15.97
C GLY A 160 -4.18 8.02 15.02
N THR A 161 -3.97 8.16 13.71
CA THR A 161 -5.03 8.13 12.69
C THR A 161 -5.02 6.80 11.94
N VAL A 162 -6.21 6.23 11.73
CA VAL A 162 -6.42 4.99 10.99
C VAL A 162 -7.01 5.32 9.62
N HIS A 163 -6.29 4.98 8.57
CA HIS A 163 -6.65 5.24 7.17
C HIS A 163 -7.02 3.95 6.45
N SER A 164 -7.94 4.01 5.48
CA SER A 164 -8.18 2.91 4.56
C SER A 164 -7.01 2.76 3.57
N ALA A 165 -6.64 1.54 3.24
CA ALA A 165 -5.62 1.25 2.23
C ALA A 165 -5.93 1.85 0.84
N VAL A 166 -7.21 1.97 0.51
CA VAL A 166 -7.65 2.53 -0.79
C VAL A 166 -7.44 4.04 -0.83
N GLU A 167 -7.70 4.72 0.28
CA GLU A 167 -7.79 6.19 0.34
C GLU A 167 -6.50 6.85 0.83
N VAL A 168 -5.70 6.16 1.69
CA VAL A 168 -4.50 6.75 2.28
C VAL A 168 -3.52 7.25 1.23
N GLN A 169 -2.95 8.43 1.45
CA GLN A 169 -1.92 9.02 0.62
C GLN A 169 -0.88 9.76 1.48
N LYS A 170 0.41 9.66 1.12
CA LYS A 170 1.45 10.49 1.72
C LYS A 170 1.36 11.89 1.13
N VAL A 171 0.93 12.85 1.94
CA VAL A 171 0.67 14.25 1.52
C VAL A 171 1.74 15.22 2.01
N HIS A 172 2.63 14.79 2.90
CA HIS A 172 3.68 15.64 3.44
C HIS A 172 5.03 14.94 3.51
N THR A 173 6.08 15.68 3.20
CA THR A 173 7.45 15.15 3.11
C THR A 173 8.13 14.94 4.46
N TYR A 174 7.68 15.59 5.55
CA TYR A 174 8.44 15.67 6.80
C TYR A 174 7.62 15.61 8.08
N ARG A 175 6.37 16.11 8.12
CA ARG A 175 5.53 16.11 9.33
C ARG A 175 5.25 14.68 9.81
N LEU A 176 4.95 14.51 11.12
CA LEU A 176 4.58 13.21 11.68
C LEU A 176 3.22 12.73 11.14
N ASP A 177 2.27 13.65 10.99
CA ASP A 177 0.98 13.46 10.34
C ASP A 177 1.09 13.56 8.81
N ALA A 178 1.98 12.76 8.23
CA ALA A 178 2.33 12.85 6.81
C ALA A 178 1.31 12.19 5.87
N PHE A 179 0.33 11.48 6.40
CA PHE A 179 -0.69 10.74 5.63
C PHE A 179 -2.07 11.36 5.79
N ASP A 180 -2.85 11.29 4.73
CA ASP A 180 -4.25 11.76 4.70
C ASP A 180 -5.11 10.78 3.87
N SER A 181 -6.44 10.83 4.08
CA SER A 181 -7.44 10.08 3.32
C SER A 181 -8.32 10.99 2.44
N GLY A 182 -7.92 12.24 2.25
CA GLY A 182 -8.63 13.22 1.44
C GLY A 182 -10.11 13.36 1.82
N ASP A 183 -10.98 13.54 0.84
CA ASP A 183 -12.42 13.71 1.02
C ASP A 183 -13.11 12.58 1.80
N ALA A 184 -12.52 11.39 1.81
CA ALA A 184 -13.09 10.25 2.51
C ALA A 184 -12.92 10.34 4.04
N GLY A 185 -11.86 10.98 4.50
CA GLY A 185 -11.49 11.07 5.90
C GLY A 185 -11.03 9.75 6.53
N PRO A 186 -10.61 9.77 7.79
CA PRO A 186 -10.11 8.60 8.50
C PRO A 186 -11.20 7.57 8.80
N LEU A 187 -10.81 6.31 8.96
CA LEU A 187 -11.68 5.23 9.43
C LEU A 187 -11.89 5.28 10.94
N ALA A 188 -10.84 5.62 11.69
CA ALA A 188 -10.84 5.66 13.14
C ALA A 188 -9.70 6.53 13.66
N TYR A 189 -9.73 6.81 14.96
CA TYR A 189 -8.59 7.31 15.73
C TYR A 189 -8.22 6.32 16.83
N VAL A 190 -6.94 6.27 17.19
CA VAL A 190 -6.45 5.54 18.35
C VAL A 190 -6.15 6.54 19.47
N GLU A 191 -6.86 6.43 20.58
CA GLU A 191 -6.79 7.33 21.71
C GLU A 191 -6.52 6.48 22.97
N GLU A 192 -5.36 6.66 23.62
CA GLU A 192 -4.92 5.85 24.79
C GLU A 192 -5.05 4.33 24.58
N GLY A 193 -4.74 3.85 23.34
CA GLY A 193 -4.86 2.44 22.97
C GLY A 193 -6.28 1.95 22.68
N ALA A 194 -7.29 2.81 22.75
CA ALA A 194 -8.67 2.52 22.36
C ALA A 194 -8.94 2.99 20.92
N VAL A 195 -9.60 2.15 20.14
CA VAL A 195 -9.97 2.46 18.75
C VAL A 195 -11.34 3.11 18.74
N ARG A 196 -11.42 4.39 18.35
CA ARG A 196 -12.67 5.12 18.14
C ARG A 196 -13.01 5.16 16.65
N GLN A 197 -13.87 4.26 16.23
CA GLN A 197 -14.32 4.12 14.85
C GLN A 197 -15.21 5.30 14.42
N LEU A 198 -14.99 5.78 13.19
CA LEU A 198 -15.76 6.86 12.55
C LEU A 198 -16.52 6.38 11.31
N ARG A 199 -15.94 5.45 10.56
CA ARG A 199 -16.47 4.89 9.32
C ARG A 199 -16.39 3.37 9.36
N ASP A 200 -17.10 2.69 8.49
CA ASP A 200 -17.04 1.24 8.34
C ASP A 200 -15.65 0.76 7.90
N TRP A 201 -15.24 -0.36 8.46
CA TRP A 201 -14.01 -1.05 8.04
C TRP A 201 -14.12 -1.54 6.58
N PRO A 202 -12.99 -1.68 5.87
CA PRO A 202 -12.99 -2.24 4.52
C PRO A 202 -13.68 -3.61 4.50
N GLN A 203 -14.48 -3.85 3.45
CA GLN A 203 -15.16 -5.12 3.32
C GLN A 203 -14.19 -6.19 2.78
N ALA A 204 -14.37 -7.42 3.24
CA ALA A 204 -13.74 -8.57 2.64
C ALA A 204 -14.32 -8.80 1.23
N ASP A 205 -13.45 -9.09 0.26
CA ASP A 205 -13.86 -9.41 -1.12
C ASP A 205 -13.40 -10.83 -1.46
N PRO A 206 -14.33 -11.78 -1.61
CA PRO A 206 -13.98 -13.14 -2.03
C PRO A 206 -13.25 -13.22 -3.38
N ALA A 207 -13.46 -12.25 -4.28
CA ALA A 207 -12.77 -12.20 -5.56
C ALA A 207 -11.27 -11.90 -5.43
N ALA A 208 -10.84 -11.29 -4.33
CA ALA A 208 -9.43 -11.04 -4.04
C ALA A 208 -8.59 -12.34 -3.98
N ARG A 209 -9.20 -13.46 -3.57
CA ARG A 209 -8.53 -14.77 -3.54
C ARG A 209 -7.99 -15.16 -4.91
N SER A 210 -8.75 -14.96 -5.97
CA SER A 210 -8.30 -15.26 -7.33
C SER A 210 -7.13 -14.37 -7.77
N SER A 211 -7.09 -13.13 -7.30
CA SER A 211 -5.96 -12.21 -7.53
C SER A 211 -4.70 -12.69 -6.81
N PHE A 212 -4.84 -13.12 -5.56
CA PHE A 212 -3.74 -13.70 -4.80
C PHE A 212 -3.14 -14.94 -5.48
N ASP A 213 -3.97 -15.88 -5.92
CA ASP A 213 -3.51 -17.11 -6.58
C ASP A 213 -2.74 -16.80 -7.88
N ARG A 214 -3.19 -15.80 -8.67
CA ARG A 214 -2.47 -15.34 -9.87
C ARG A 214 -1.12 -14.72 -9.54
N ILE A 215 -1.03 -13.88 -8.52
CA ILE A 215 0.23 -13.28 -8.08
C ILE A 215 1.20 -14.34 -7.57
N ALA A 216 0.72 -15.31 -6.82
CA ALA A 216 1.54 -16.41 -6.34
C ALA A 216 2.14 -17.24 -7.49
N ALA A 217 1.38 -17.41 -8.58
CA ALA A 217 1.79 -18.15 -9.78
C ALA A 217 2.58 -17.31 -10.82
N ALA A 218 2.52 -15.98 -10.75
CA ALA A 218 3.11 -15.11 -11.76
C ALA A 218 4.63 -15.27 -11.83
N THR A 219 5.15 -15.55 -13.02
CA THR A 219 6.58 -15.62 -13.32
C THR A 219 7.16 -14.26 -13.70
N ALA A 220 6.32 -13.37 -14.25
CA ALA A 220 6.66 -12.00 -14.62
C ALA A 220 5.50 -11.07 -14.28
N TRP A 221 5.81 -9.80 -14.07
CA TRP A 221 4.82 -8.75 -13.79
C TRP A 221 4.66 -7.87 -15.03
N PRO A 222 3.40 -7.44 -15.35
CA PRO A 222 3.19 -6.55 -16.47
C PRO A 222 3.90 -5.20 -16.24
N ARG A 223 4.62 -4.74 -17.24
CA ARG A 223 5.22 -3.41 -17.20
C ARG A 223 4.16 -2.34 -17.46
N VAL A 224 3.88 -1.54 -16.41
CA VAL A 224 2.94 -0.40 -16.45
C VAL A 224 3.67 0.87 -16.07
N GLU A 225 3.68 1.85 -16.96
CA GLU A 225 4.35 3.14 -16.76
C GLU A 225 3.35 4.22 -16.35
N ILE A 226 3.82 5.21 -15.57
CA ILE A 226 3.04 6.41 -15.23
C ILE A 226 3.61 7.58 -16.01
N LEU A 227 2.79 8.26 -16.80
CA LEU A 227 3.17 9.45 -17.57
C LEU A 227 2.39 10.66 -17.09
N LEU A 228 3.10 11.73 -16.75
CA LEU A 228 2.51 12.97 -16.24
C LEU A 228 2.03 13.86 -17.38
N SER A 229 0.75 14.26 -17.35
CA SER A 229 0.23 15.33 -18.21
C SER A 229 0.50 16.71 -17.58
N HIS A 230 1.08 17.62 -18.37
CA HIS A 230 1.44 18.98 -17.98
C HIS A 230 1.27 19.93 -19.17
N ALA A 231 1.48 21.24 -18.99
CA ALA A 231 1.57 22.17 -20.11
C ALA A 231 2.68 21.70 -21.08
N GLU A 232 2.43 21.77 -22.39
CA GLU A 232 3.35 21.28 -23.44
C GLU A 232 3.67 19.75 -23.35
N ALA A 233 2.87 18.94 -22.68
CA ALA A 233 3.06 17.50 -22.64
C ALA A 233 2.99 16.91 -24.06
N ARG A 234 4.02 16.18 -24.45
CA ARG A 234 4.16 15.60 -25.78
C ARG A 234 3.89 14.08 -25.74
N GLY A 235 3.58 13.50 -26.90
CA GLY A 235 3.42 12.04 -27.04
C GLY A 235 4.72 11.27 -27.18
N SER A 236 5.88 11.92 -27.21
CA SER A 236 7.17 11.31 -27.56
C SER A 236 7.55 10.13 -26.63
N LEU A 237 7.28 10.21 -25.33
CA LEU A 237 7.56 9.09 -24.41
C LEU A 237 6.69 7.87 -24.73
N VAL A 238 5.42 8.08 -25.08
CA VAL A 238 4.54 6.98 -25.51
C VAL A 238 5.08 6.34 -26.79
N GLU A 239 5.48 7.15 -27.77
CA GLU A 239 6.05 6.64 -29.02
C GLU A 239 7.35 5.84 -28.81
N MET A 240 8.21 6.28 -27.86
CA MET A 240 9.42 5.54 -27.52
C MET A 240 9.09 4.17 -26.91
N LEU A 241 8.10 4.10 -26.02
CA LEU A 241 7.63 2.83 -25.42
C LEU A 241 7.02 1.89 -26.47
N LEU A 242 6.26 2.44 -27.42
CA LEU A 242 5.71 1.66 -28.55
C LEU A 242 6.81 1.15 -29.49
N GLU A 243 7.80 1.98 -29.78
CA GLU A 243 8.92 1.57 -30.64
C GLU A 243 9.76 0.48 -29.97
N GLU A 244 10.02 0.57 -28.64
CA GLU A 244 10.65 -0.51 -27.88
C GLU A 244 9.85 -1.81 -27.99
N ARG A 245 8.52 -1.74 -27.83
CA ARG A 245 7.60 -2.88 -27.95
C ARG A 245 7.65 -3.50 -29.35
N ARG A 246 7.60 -2.70 -30.42
CA ARG A 246 7.66 -3.17 -31.82
C ARG A 246 8.96 -3.86 -32.13
N ARG A 247 10.08 -3.44 -31.51
CA ARG A 247 11.41 -4.06 -31.66
C ARG A 247 11.58 -5.34 -30.85
N GLY A 248 10.58 -5.78 -30.11
CA GLY A 248 10.67 -6.98 -29.28
C GLY A 248 11.54 -6.81 -28.04
N GLY A 249 11.49 -5.66 -27.39
CA GLY A 249 12.16 -5.42 -26.10
C GLY A 249 11.85 -6.51 -25.07
N ALA A 250 12.80 -6.79 -24.18
CA ALA A 250 12.68 -7.88 -23.20
C ALA A 250 11.48 -7.73 -22.25
N GLU A 251 11.14 -6.48 -21.93
CA GLU A 251 10.00 -6.14 -21.06
C GLU A 251 9.14 -5.07 -21.76
N PRO A 252 8.34 -5.43 -22.76
CA PRO A 252 7.54 -4.47 -23.50
C PRO A 252 6.45 -3.86 -22.60
N VAL A 253 6.19 -2.57 -22.77
CA VAL A 253 5.09 -1.90 -22.05
C VAL A 253 3.76 -2.59 -22.36
N GLN A 254 2.98 -2.87 -21.33
CA GLN A 254 1.66 -3.49 -21.43
C GLN A 254 0.55 -2.55 -20.95
N GLY A 255 0.89 -1.57 -20.10
CA GLY A 255 -0.05 -0.58 -19.60
C GLY A 255 0.59 0.80 -19.43
N ILE A 256 -0.23 1.83 -19.53
CA ILE A 256 0.14 3.22 -19.27
C ILE A 256 -0.93 3.86 -18.40
N VAL A 257 -0.52 4.46 -17.30
CA VAL A 257 -1.37 5.34 -16.50
C VAL A 257 -0.99 6.78 -16.83
N LEU A 258 -1.96 7.57 -17.27
CA LEU A 258 -1.78 9.00 -17.47
C LEU A 258 -2.17 9.73 -16.19
N ALA A 259 -1.18 10.31 -15.50
CA ALA A 259 -1.43 11.22 -14.37
C ALA A 259 -1.94 12.57 -14.93
N ALA A 260 -3.25 12.62 -15.11
CA ALA A 260 -3.97 13.66 -15.82
C ALA A 260 -4.17 14.93 -14.98
N THR A 261 -4.49 16.04 -15.62
CA THR A 261 -4.84 17.29 -14.96
C THR A 261 -6.33 17.33 -14.61
N GLY A 262 -6.67 18.04 -13.51
CA GLY A 262 -8.04 18.29 -13.09
C GLY A 262 -8.94 17.06 -13.16
N ASN A 263 -10.10 17.15 -13.78
CA ASN A 263 -11.05 16.06 -13.95
C ASN A 263 -10.62 15.02 -15.03
N GLY A 264 -9.36 14.59 -15.01
CA GLY A 264 -8.83 13.58 -15.92
C GLY A 264 -8.57 14.10 -17.34
N THR A 265 -8.35 15.40 -17.54
CA THR A 265 -7.98 15.95 -18.83
C THR A 265 -6.51 15.72 -19.16
N VAL A 266 -6.22 15.44 -20.41
CA VAL A 266 -4.87 15.14 -20.91
C VAL A 266 -4.55 16.09 -22.06
N HIS A 267 -3.30 16.55 -22.16
CA HIS A 267 -2.84 17.37 -23.28
C HIS A 267 -3.09 16.62 -24.60
N GLN A 268 -3.61 17.32 -25.61
CA GLN A 268 -4.06 16.73 -26.88
C GLN A 268 -3.01 15.86 -27.58
N ALA A 269 -1.74 16.27 -27.56
CA ALA A 269 -0.67 15.49 -28.19
C ALA A 269 -0.36 14.19 -27.43
N LEU A 270 -0.43 14.22 -26.08
CA LEU A 270 -0.25 13.04 -25.24
C LEU A 270 -1.46 12.10 -25.37
N GLU A 271 -2.69 12.63 -25.40
CA GLU A 271 -3.91 11.84 -25.61
C GLU A 271 -3.89 11.12 -26.96
N ALA A 272 -3.50 11.83 -28.03
CA ALA A 272 -3.40 11.23 -29.37
C ALA A 272 -2.39 10.07 -29.40
N ALA A 273 -1.25 10.19 -28.73
CA ALA A 273 -0.27 9.12 -28.61
C ALA A 273 -0.80 7.93 -27.77
N ALA A 274 -1.47 8.23 -26.65
CA ALA A 274 -2.08 7.21 -25.79
C ALA A 274 -3.17 6.39 -26.52
N LEU A 275 -3.95 7.05 -27.38
CA LEU A 275 -4.95 6.34 -28.21
C LEU A 275 -4.28 5.46 -29.27
N ARG A 276 -3.12 5.82 -29.82
CA ARG A 276 -2.34 4.94 -30.69
C ARG A 276 -1.83 3.74 -29.89
N ALA A 277 -1.31 3.96 -28.67
CA ALA A 277 -0.89 2.87 -27.79
C ALA A 277 -2.03 1.89 -27.53
N GLN A 278 -3.24 2.39 -27.26
CA GLN A 278 -4.41 1.56 -27.07
C GLN A 278 -4.77 0.76 -28.33
N ALA A 279 -4.65 1.35 -29.52
CA ALA A 279 -4.85 0.64 -30.79
C ALA A 279 -3.81 -0.45 -31.06
N GLU A 280 -2.62 -0.35 -30.47
CA GLU A 280 -1.55 -1.36 -30.51
C GLU A 280 -1.62 -2.37 -29.35
N GLY A 281 -2.71 -2.39 -28.59
CA GLY A 281 -2.93 -3.38 -27.52
C GLY A 281 -2.25 -3.03 -26.19
N VAL A 282 -1.85 -1.77 -25.96
CA VAL A 282 -1.41 -1.30 -24.67
C VAL A 282 -2.62 -0.77 -23.89
N SER A 283 -2.85 -1.28 -22.69
CA SER A 283 -3.94 -0.79 -21.82
C SER A 283 -3.65 0.61 -21.31
N VAL A 284 -4.57 1.57 -21.49
CA VAL A 284 -4.39 2.94 -21.05
C VAL A 284 -5.47 3.34 -20.04
N LEU A 285 -5.04 3.91 -18.92
CA LEU A 285 -5.88 4.36 -17.82
C LEU A 285 -5.53 5.80 -17.45
N ARG A 286 -6.53 6.65 -17.18
CA ARG A 286 -6.33 8.00 -16.67
C ARG A 286 -6.58 8.02 -15.17
N ALA A 287 -5.68 8.64 -14.40
CA ALA A 287 -5.88 9.00 -13.00
C ALA A 287 -5.63 10.50 -12.85
N THR A 288 -6.32 11.17 -11.93
CA THR A 288 -6.01 12.57 -11.69
C THR A 288 -4.75 12.73 -10.85
N ARG A 289 -3.95 13.79 -11.12
CA ARG A 289 -2.84 14.19 -10.26
C ARG A 289 -3.28 15.16 -9.15
N CYS A 290 -4.58 15.50 -9.08
CA CYS A 290 -5.12 16.21 -7.93
C CYS A 290 -5.07 15.29 -6.70
N ALA A 291 -4.68 15.84 -5.57
CA ALA A 291 -4.56 15.10 -4.32
C ALA A 291 -5.92 14.63 -3.78
N GLU A 292 -6.98 15.37 -4.09
CA GLU A 292 -8.35 15.14 -3.61
C GLU A 292 -9.33 15.07 -4.76
N GLY A 293 -10.52 14.53 -4.50
CA GLY A 293 -11.58 14.34 -5.46
C GLY A 293 -11.45 13.07 -6.29
N ARG A 294 -12.23 13.00 -7.34
CA ARG A 294 -12.24 11.87 -8.28
C ARG A 294 -12.54 12.35 -9.70
N ILE A 295 -12.18 11.56 -10.69
CA ILE A 295 -12.61 11.83 -12.06
C ILE A 295 -14.11 11.55 -12.15
N LEU A 296 -14.87 12.56 -12.59
CA LEU A 296 -16.29 12.42 -12.90
C LEU A 296 -16.42 11.99 -14.36
N PRO A 297 -17.16 10.88 -14.64
CA PRO A 297 -17.35 10.38 -15.99
C PRO A 297 -17.96 11.44 -16.91
N LYS A 298 -17.44 11.53 -18.13
CA LYS A 298 -18.01 12.41 -19.17
C LYS A 298 -18.32 11.58 -20.42
N PRO A 299 -19.51 11.77 -21.05
CA PRO A 299 -19.83 11.10 -22.30
C PRO A 299 -18.79 11.35 -23.40
N GLY A 300 -18.51 10.32 -24.22
CA GLY A 300 -17.56 10.41 -25.33
C GLY A 300 -16.08 10.32 -24.96
N GLN A 301 -15.75 10.05 -23.72
CA GLN A 301 -14.36 9.75 -23.30
C GLN A 301 -13.89 8.45 -23.93
N ARG A 302 -12.74 8.50 -24.60
CA ARG A 302 -12.15 7.34 -25.29
C ARG A 302 -11.19 6.53 -24.41
N LEU A 303 -10.59 7.17 -23.40
CA LEU A 303 -9.69 6.53 -22.43
C LEU A 303 -10.45 6.30 -21.13
N ARG A 304 -10.36 5.09 -20.57
CA ARG A 304 -10.90 4.75 -19.24
C ARG A 304 -10.29 5.64 -18.16
N ASP A 305 -10.99 5.81 -17.06
CA ASP A 305 -10.48 6.48 -15.87
C ASP A 305 -10.46 5.54 -14.67
N ALA A 306 -9.62 5.89 -13.69
CA ALA A 306 -9.41 5.17 -12.44
C ALA A 306 -10.29 5.70 -11.28
N GLY A 307 -11.26 6.56 -11.58
CA GLY A 307 -12.14 7.14 -10.57
C GLY A 307 -11.37 7.96 -9.53
N ALA A 308 -11.36 7.49 -8.29
CA ALA A 308 -10.69 8.13 -7.16
C ALA A 308 -9.25 7.64 -6.91
N LEU A 309 -8.75 6.65 -7.66
CA LEU A 309 -7.40 6.14 -7.42
C LEU A 309 -6.34 7.15 -7.84
N THR A 310 -5.32 7.30 -6.99
CA THR A 310 -4.10 8.06 -7.34
C THR A 310 -3.36 7.37 -8.49
N PRO A 311 -2.49 8.07 -9.23
CA PRO A 311 -1.74 7.46 -10.33
C PRO A 311 -0.96 6.21 -9.93
N VAL A 312 -0.34 6.18 -8.74
CA VAL A 312 0.41 5.02 -8.25
C VAL A 312 -0.50 3.83 -7.93
N LYS A 313 -1.67 4.07 -7.33
CA LYS A 313 -2.66 3.01 -7.06
C LYS A 313 -3.34 2.53 -8.35
N ALA A 314 -3.65 3.44 -9.28
CA ALA A 314 -4.17 3.09 -10.60
C ALA A 314 -3.19 2.20 -11.39
N ARG A 315 -1.87 2.44 -11.25
CA ARG A 315 -0.83 1.58 -11.81
C ARG A 315 -0.93 0.15 -11.25
N ILE A 316 -1.06 0.00 -9.95
CA ILE A 316 -1.20 -1.31 -9.31
C ILE A 316 -2.49 -2.01 -9.76
N ALA A 317 -3.61 -1.29 -9.78
CA ALA A 317 -4.89 -1.84 -10.26
C ALA A 317 -4.79 -2.35 -11.70
N LEU A 318 -4.18 -1.56 -12.60
CA LEU A 318 -3.97 -1.95 -14.00
C LEU A 318 -3.03 -3.15 -14.14
N MET A 319 -1.98 -3.24 -13.33
CA MET A 319 -1.09 -4.40 -13.30
C MET A 319 -1.83 -5.68 -12.90
N LEU A 320 -2.68 -5.62 -11.87
CA LEU A 320 -3.47 -6.76 -11.41
C LEU A 320 -4.51 -7.19 -12.45
N GLU A 321 -5.11 -6.23 -13.16
CA GLU A 321 -6.02 -6.48 -14.29
C GLU A 321 -5.29 -7.22 -15.43
N LEU A 322 -4.13 -6.72 -15.86
CA LEU A 322 -3.33 -7.34 -16.92
C LEU A 322 -2.85 -8.76 -16.55
N LEU A 323 -2.53 -9.02 -15.28
CA LEU A 323 -2.24 -10.38 -14.81
C LEU A 323 -3.47 -11.30 -14.89
N ALA A 324 -4.68 -10.77 -14.70
CA ALA A 324 -5.90 -11.52 -14.81
C ALA A 324 -6.18 -11.94 -16.27
N ASP A 325 -5.99 -11.00 -17.21
CA ASP A 325 -6.20 -11.23 -18.63
C ASP A 325 -5.22 -12.26 -19.22
N ALA A 326 -3.95 -12.20 -18.81
CA ALA A 326 -2.93 -13.14 -19.22
C ALA A 326 -3.17 -14.59 -18.75
N SER A 327 -3.96 -14.77 -17.69
CA SER A 327 -4.30 -16.11 -17.15
C SER A 327 -5.55 -16.71 -17.78
N ALA A 328 -6.31 -15.93 -18.56
CA ALA A 328 -7.58 -16.34 -19.19
C ALA A 328 -7.40 -16.75 -20.65
N GLY A 329 -6.25 -16.51 -21.27
CA GLY A 329 -5.89 -16.89 -22.63
C GLY A 329 -4.87 -18.02 -22.66
#